data_d4eae55d8fd6f596459c988572dbb691
#
_entry.id   d4eae55d8fd6f596459c988572dbb691
#
_cell.length_a   1.000
_cell.length_b   1.000
_cell.length_c   1.000
_cell.angle_alpha   90.00
_cell.angle_beta   90.00
_cell.angle_gamma   90.00
#
_symmetry.space_group_name_H-M   'P 1'
#
loop_
_entity.id
_entity.type
_entity.pdbx_description
1 polymer ?
#
loop_
_entity_poly.entity_id
_entity_poly.type
_entity_poly.pdbx_seq_one_letter_code
_entity_poly.pdbx_strand_id
1 'polypeptide(L)'
;MPKTVREIRNMVKITRSMLILFTFLILLGGCAFMESDESSASPRLSMFVGLDISGSFMNDKYFDDSIDFLANYLYCHLNRLGGMERPNVLFVSSIGGAKPDEPKTFYPIQTFENKSVEEIAETLREIFPKKESNPFTDYNAFFEQVALTVKNKNLVLRPISIVMVSDGIPDVKKDGKTDFGSIVVKPLEKLARSVTIRLIYTNAVVGKHWQTRVKRQRVKIWTQDAEVMVSWKDPKILLPDKPLKEQEYFLAWVKDNVDFGVRSRRVD
;
A
#
# COMPACT_ATOMS: atom_id res chain seq x y z
N MET A 1 40.09 -10.28 71.46
CA MET A 1 40.02 -8.81 71.62
C MET A 1 38.71 -8.32 70.97
N PRO A 2 37.83 -7.64 71.66
CA PRO A 2 36.56 -7.14 71.07
C PRO A 2 36.91 -6.02 70.13
N LYS A 3 36.34 -6.10 68.93
CA LYS A 3 36.41 -5.04 67.90
C LYS A 3 35.80 -3.73 68.47
N THR A 4 36.56 -2.62 68.34
CA THR A 4 36.15 -1.35 68.85
C THR A 4 34.90 -0.83 68.16
N VAL A 5 34.00 -0.14 68.85
CA VAL A 5 32.75 0.44 68.37
C VAL A 5 32.97 1.27 67.06
N ARG A 6 34.18 1.78 66.86
CA ARG A 6 34.57 2.57 65.69
C ARG A 6 34.75 1.69 64.43
N GLU A 7 35.25 0.47 64.56
CA GLU A 7 35.40 -0.49 63.46
C GLU A 7 34.04 -1.01 62.96
N ILE A 8 33.13 -1.29 63.92
CA ILE A 8 31.77 -1.73 63.59
C ILE A 8 31.01 -0.61 62.83
N ARG A 9 31.15 0.65 63.24
CA ARG A 9 30.52 1.78 62.55
C ARG A 9 31.08 1.99 61.14
N ASN A 10 32.36 1.77 60.93
CA ASN A 10 32.98 1.87 59.60
C ASN A 10 32.55 0.72 58.69
N MET A 11 32.44 -0.50 59.19
CA MET A 11 31.94 -1.64 58.44
C MET A 11 30.47 -1.44 58.00
N VAL A 12 29.62 -0.94 58.89
CA VAL A 12 28.20 -0.64 58.57
C VAL A 12 28.09 0.47 57.53
N LYS A 13 28.97 1.47 57.52
CA LYS A 13 29.00 2.51 56.49
C LYS A 13 29.44 1.97 55.13
N ILE A 14 30.43 1.10 55.09
CA ILE A 14 30.95 0.48 53.86
C ILE A 14 29.88 -0.43 53.24
N THR A 15 29.21 -1.27 54.05
CA THR A 15 28.13 -2.14 53.56
C THR A 15 26.92 -1.37 53.07
N ARG A 16 26.55 -0.26 53.72
CA ARG A 16 25.48 0.62 53.25
C ARG A 16 25.84 1.32 51.91
N SER A 17 27.07 1.80 51.77
CA SER A 17 27.52 2.43 50.51
C SER A 17 27.59 1.41 49.37
N MET A 18 28.03 0.19 49.65
CA MET A 18 28.06 -0.90 48.65
C MET A 18 26.67 -1.34 48.22
N LEU A 19 25.73 -1.40 49.16
CA LEU A 19 24.34 -1.74 48.86
C LEU A 19 23.65 -0.66 47.97
N ILE A 20 23.92 0.63 48.24
CA ILE A 20 23.39 1.76 47.42
C ILE A 20 24.03 1.74 46.02
N LEU A 21 25.33 1.42 45.91
CA LEU A 21 25.99 1.35 44.61
C LEU A 21 25.47 0.16 43.78
N PHE A 22 25.15 -0.97 44.41
CA PHE A 22 24.63 -2.16 43.77
C PHE A 22 23.17 -1.95 43.26
N THR A 23 22.35 -1.26 44.07
CA THR A 23 20.97 -0.88 43.63
C THR A 23 21.00 0.15 42.49
N PHE A 24 21.98 1.07 42.49
CA PHE A 24 22.11 2.03 41.39
C PHE A 24 22.58 1.37 40.06
N LEU A 25 23.45 0.36 40.16
CA LEU A 25 23.90 -0.43 39.01
C LEU A 25 22.75 -1.27 38.38
N ILE A 26 21.85 -1.81 39.22
CA ILE A 26 20.67 -2.56 38.76
C ILE A 26 19.67 -1.63 38.06
N LEU A 27 19.51 -0.39 38.54
CA LEU A 27 18.63 0.61 37.91
C LEU A 27 19.16 1.16 36.56
N LEU A 28 20.49 1.20 36.39
CA LEU A 28 21.11 1.60 35.13
C LEU A 28 21.16 0.46 34.08
N GLY A 29 21.15 -0.80 34.49
CA GLY A 29 21.14 -1.97 33.62
C GLY A 29 19.77 -2.29 33.01
N GLY A 30 18.68 -1.74 33.57
CA GLY A 30 17.31 -2.04 33.17
C GLY A 30 16.83 -1.35 31.90
N CYS A 31 17.57 -0.41 31.32
CA CYS A 31 17.16 0.31 30.09
C CYS A 31 17.81 -0.17 28.79
N ALA A 32 18.66 -1.22 28.82
CA ALA A 32 19.45 -1.59 27.66
C ALA A 32 18.96 -2.84 26.90
N PHE A 33 17.82 -3.42 27.27
CA PHE A 33 17.26 -4.59 26.56
C PHE A 33 15.73 -4.49 26.47
N MET A 34 15.22 -3.37 25.94
CA MET A 34 13.98 -3.41 25.19
C MET A 34 14.37 -3.27 23.73
N GLU A 35 14.80 -4.35 23.11
CA GLU A 35 14.59 -4.56 21.71
C GLU A 35 13.08 -4.36 21.49
N SER A 36 12.72 -3.23 20.91
CA SER A 36 11.36 -2.99 20.48
C SER A 36 11.04 -4.06 19.44
N ASP A 37 10.32 -5.08 19.86
CA ASP A 37 9.67 -6.02 18.97
C ASP A 37 8.74 -5.22 18.04
N GLU A 38 9.28 -4.73 16.91
CA GLU A 38 8.52 -4.03 15.86
C GLU A 38 7.46 -4.92 15.22
N SER A 39 7.30 -6.16 15.70
CA SER A 39 6.53 -7.20 15.01
C SER A 39 5.10 -7.44 15.51
N SER A 40 4.61 -6.79 16.57
CA SER A 40 3.30 -7.15 17.13
C SER A 40 2.14 -6.21 16.79
N ALA A 41 2.37 -5.10 16.09
CA ALA A 41 1.27 -4.27 15.62
C ALA A 41 0.49 -5.02 14.54
N SER A 42 -0.75 -5.39 14.82
CA SER A 42 -1.62 -6.03 13.83
C SER A 42 -1.70 -5.17 12.57
N PRO A 43 -1.64 -5.77 11.37
CA PRO A 43 -1.75 -5.02 10.11
C PRO A 43 -2.98 -4.13 10.12
N ARG A 44 -2.82 -2.86 9.76
CA ARG A 44 -3.93 -1.89 9.77
C ARG A 44 -4.34 -1.44 8.38
N LEU A 45 -3.50 -1.65 7.38
CA LEU A 45 -3.72 -1.24 6.00
C LEU A 45 -4.93 -1.94 5.41
N SER A 46 -5.85 -1.18 4.82
CA SER A 46 -6.91 -1.66 3.95
C SER A 46 -6.54 -1.31 2.51
N MET A 47 -6.28 -2.32 1.70
CA MET A 47 -5.85 -2.16 0.30
C MET A 47 -6.97 -2.55 -0.66
N PHE A 48 -7.24 -1.68 -1.60
CA PHE A 48 -8.18 -1.91 -2.71
C PHE A 48 -7.43 -1.75 -4.02
N VAL A 49 -7.55 -2.73 -4.89
CA VAL A 49 -6.92 -2.71 -6.22
C VAL A 49 -8.02 -2.72 -7.26
N GLY A 50 -8.01 -1.75 -8.15
CA GLY A 50 -8.89 -1.68 -9.32
C GLY A 50 -8.09 -1.90 -10.58
N LEU A 51 -8.45 -2.89 -11.38
CA LEU A 51 -7.91 -3.10 -12.73
C LEU A 51 -8.93 -2.61 -13.75
N ASP A 52 -8.49 -1.73 -14.62
CA ASP A 52 -9.32 -1.25 -15.73
C ASP A 52 -9.47 -2.32 -16.80
N ILE A 53 -10.73 -2.69 -17.04
CA ILE A 53 -11.12 -3.68 -18.06
C ILE A 53 -11.83 -3.02 -19.24
N SER A 54 -11.70 -1.71 -19.39
CA SER A 54 -12.21 -1.00 -20.57
C SER A 54 -11.45 -1.38 -21.83
N GLY A 55 -12.12 -1.27 -22.97
CA GLY A 55 -11.51 -1.63 -24.26
C GLY A 55 -10.28 -0.79 -24.60
N SER A 56 -10.20 0.45 -24.15
CA SER A 56 -9.04 1.32 -24.36
C SER A 56 -7.81 0.77 -23.64
N PHE A 57 -7.94 0.37 -22.38
CA PHE A 57 -6.81 -0.13 -21.58
C PHE A 57 -6.48 -1.59 -21.88
N MET A 58 -7.49 -2.47 -22.03
CA MET A 58 -7.25 -3.89 -22.31
C MET A 58 -6.56 -4.15 -23.66
N ASN A 59 -6.80 -3.28 -24.64
CA ASN A 59 -6.15 -3.38 -25.96
C ASN A 59 -4.83 -2.59 -26.02
N ASP A 60 -4.47 -1.88 -24.94
CA ASP A 60 -3.18 -1.20 -24.85
C ASP A 60 -2.04 -2.19 -24.65
N LYS A 61 -0.85 -1.82 -25.16
CA LYS A 61 0.39 -2.59 -25.01
C LYS A 61 0.81 -2.79 -23.55
N TYR A 62 0.31 -1.97 -22.63
CA TYR A 62 0.64 -2.00 -21.23
C TYR A 62 -0.22 -2.96 -20.39
N PHE A 63 -1.31 -3.48 -20.92
CA PHE A 63 -2.24 -4.30 -20.13
C PHE A 63 -1.55 -5.58 -19.58
N ASP A 64 -0.89 -6.36 -20.44
CA ASP A 64 -0.23 -7.60 -20.01
C ASP A 64 0.91 -7.30 -19.03
N ASP A 65 1.68 -6.24 -19.28
CA ASP A 65 2.70 -5.75 -18.36
C ASP A 65 2.13 -5.39 -17.00
N SER A 66 0.97 -4.75 -16.98
CA SER A 66 0.31 -4.32 -15.75
C SER A 66 -0.17 -5.50 -14.89
N ILE A 67 -0.62 -6.59 -15.51
CA ILE A 67 -0.99 -7.83 -14.80
C ILE A 67 0.26 -8.44 -14.14
N ASP A 68 1.38 -8.53 -14.88
CA ASP A 68 2.63 -9.09 -14.35
C ASP A 68 3.17 -8.21 -13.21
N PHE A 69 3.17 -6.89 -13.38
CA PHE A 69 3.55 -5.97 -12.31
C PHE A 69 2.65 -6.13 -11.08
N LEU A 70 1.34 -6.16 -11.28
CA LEU A 70 0.37 -6.28 -10.19
C LEU A 70 0.57 -7.58 -9.41
N ALA A 71 0.87 -8.69 -10.08
CA ALA A 71 1.17 -9.96 -9.42
C ALA A 71 2.41 -9.85 -8.50
N ASN A 72 3.50 -9.26 -9.00
CA ASN A 72 4.70 -9.00 -8.21
C ASN A 72 4.41 -8.07 -7.02
N TYR A 73 3.65 -6.99 -7.25
CA TYR A 73 3.29 -6.01 -6.24
C TYR A 73 2.44 -6.63 -5.11
N LEU A 74 1.42 -7.40 -5.47
CA LEU A 74 0.58 -8.12 -4.50
C LEU A 74 1.41 -9.13 -3.71
N TYR A 75 2.26 -9.91 -4.37
CA TYR A 75 3.15 -10.86 -3.71
C TYR A 75 4.06 -10.17 -2.68
N CYS A 76 4.64 -9.02 -3.04
CA CYS A 76 5.49 -8.25 -2.14
C CYS A 76 4.75 -7.80 -0.88
N HIS A 77 3.53 -7.29 -1.01
CA HIS A 77 2.71 -6.89 0.14
C HIS A 77 2.30 -8.09 1.00
N LEU A 78 1.84 -9.18 0.38
CA LEU A 78 1.41 -10.38 1.09
C LEU A 78 2.54 -11.01 1.91
N ASN A 79 3.78 -10.94 1.41
CA ASN A 79 4.97 -11.50 2.04
C ASN A 79 5.84 -10.48 2.78
N ARG A 80 5.40 -9.21 2.91
CA ARG A 80 6.12 -8.12 3.60
C ARG A 80 7.51 -7.85 3.04
N LEU A 81 7.72 -8.06 1.74
CA LEU A 81 9.02 -7.87 1.12
C LEU A 81 9.38 -6.38 1.04
N GLY A 82 10.66 -6.07 1.16
CA GLY A 82 11.16 -4.71 1.09
C GLY A 82 10.56 -3.77 2.15
N GLY A 83 10.00 -4.28 3.24
CA GLY A 83 9.32 -3.48 4.27
C GLY A 83 7.97 -2.93 3.83
N MET A 84 7.32 -3.54 2.83
CA MET A 84 5.94 -3.24 2.48
C MET A 84 5.01 -3.76 3.57
N GLU A 85 4.00 -2.96 3.93
CA GLU A 85 3.03 -3.37 4.94
C GLU A 85 2.10 -4.44 4.35
N ARG A 86 2.00 -5.62 5.02
CA ARG A 86 0.97 -6.59 4.67
C ARG A 86 -0.40 -5.99 4.99
N PRO A 87 -1.33 -5.93 4.04
CA PRO A 87 -2.68 -5.44 4.31
C PRO A 87 -3.42 -6.39 5.26
N ASN A 88 -4.20 -5.79 6.18
CA ASN A 88 -5.16 -6.55 6.98
C ASN A 88 -6.31 -7.09 6.11
N VAL A 89 -6.70 -6.29 5.12
CA VAL A 89 -7.65 -6.68 4.08
C VAL A 89 -7.13 -6.20 2.73
N LEU A 90 -7.27 -7.06 1.73
CA LEU A 90 -7.01 -6.77 0.34
C LEU A 90 -8.24 -7.15 -0.46
N PHE A 91 -8.64 -6.29 -1.38
CA PHE A 91 -9.67 -6.55 -2.37
C PHE A 91 -9.18 -6.16 -3.75
N VAL A 92 -9.35 -7.04 -4.71
CA VAL A 92 -9.08 -6.78 -6.13
C VAL A 92 -10.41 -6.80 -6.88
N SER A 93 -10.62 -5.82 -7.75
CA SER A 93 -11.86 -5.67 -8.52
C SER A 93 -11.59 -5.02 -9.88
N SER A 94 -12.58 -5.06 -10.77
CA SER A 94 -12.51 -4.29 -12.01
C SER A 94 -12.87 -2.82 -11.79
N ILE A 95 -12.27 -1.95 -12.60
CA ILE A 95 -12.77 -0.61 -12.91
C ILE A 95 -13.48 -0.71 -14.26
N GLY A 96 -14.68 -0.15 -14.35
CA GLY A 96 -15.48 -0.28 -15.54
C GLY A 96 -16.38 -1.53 -15.53
N GLY A 97 -17.18 -1.67 -16.55
CA GLY A 97 -18.15 -2.75 -16.70
C GLY A 97 -18.98 -2.64 -17.97
N ALA A 98 -19.90 -3.59 -18.16
CA ALA A 98 -20.80 -3.61 -19.32
C ALA A 98 -21.88 -2.53 -19.23
N LYS A 99 -22.22 -2.09 -18.02
CA LYS A 99 -23.25 -1.08 -17.74
C LYS A 99 -22.72 -0.04 -16.75
N PRO A 100 -23.20 1.20 -16.81
CA PRO A 100 -23.00 2.19 -15.75
C PRO A 100 -23.51 1.66 -14.41
N ASP A 101 -22.87 2.05 -13.31
CA ASP A 101 -23.22 1.69 -11.93
C ASP A 101 -23.30 0.17 -11.66
N GLU A 102 -22.70 -0.65 -12.51
CA GLU A 102 -22.69 -2.09 -12.35
C GLU A 102 -21.93 -2.51 -11.07
N PRO A 103 -22.54 -3.34 -10.19
CA PRO A 103 -21.85 -3.83 -9.01
C PRO A 103 -20.59 -4.62 -9.37
N LYS A 104 -19.47 -4.31 -8.71
CA LYS A 104 -18.19 -4.98 -8.95
C LYS A 104 -17.99 -6.15 -7.99
N THR A 105 -17.45 -7.24 -8.50
CA THR A 105 -17.00 -8.33 -7.64
C THR A 105 -15.67 -7.97 -7.00
N PHE A 106 -15.60 -8.01 -5.68
CA PHE A 106 -14.38 -7.79 -4.92
C PHE A 106 -13.79 -9.13 -4.49
N TYR A 107 -12.68 -9.51 -5.11
CA TYR A 107 -11.92 -10.72 -4.80
C TYR A 107 -11.07 -10.46 -3.56
N PRO A 108 -11.29 -11.21 -2.46
CA PRO A 108 -10.63 -10.92 -1.20
C PRO A 108 -9.19 -11.44 -1.17
N ILE A 109 -8.45 -11.06 -0.13
CA ILE A 109 -7.04 -11.42 0.08
C ILE A 109 -6.78 -12.93 -0.06
N GLN A 110 -7.72 -13.78 0.39
CA GLN A 110 -7.63 -15.24 0.34
C GLN A 110 -7.50 -15.78 -1.10
N THR A 111 -7.96 -15.03 -2.08
CA THR A 111 -7.82 -15.40 -3.50
C THR A 111 -6.34 -15.42 -3.95
N PHE A 112 -5.47 -14.66 -3.26
CA PHE A 112 -4.08 -14.43 -3.64
C PHE A 112 -3.07 -14.95 -2.61
N GLU A 113 -3.49 -15.25 -1.39
CA GLU A 113 -2.62 -15.75 -0.32
C GLU A 113 -2.05 -17.14 -0.65
N ASN A 114 -0.82 -17.39 -0.21
CA ASN A 114 -0.09 -18.66 -0.39
C ASN A 114 0.15 -19.06 -1.84
N LYS A 115 0.09 -18.12 -2.77
CA LYS A 115 0.37 -18.31 -4.19
C LYS A 115 1.74 -17.74 -4.55
N SER A 116 2.38 -18.32 -5.57
CA SER A 116 3.55 -17.73 -6.20
C SER A 116 3.17 -16.51 -7.04
N VAL A 117 4.15 -15.76 -7.53
CA VAL A 117 3.90 -14.61 -8.43
C VAL A 117 3.19 -15.06 -9.71
N GLU A 118 3.62 -16.19 -10.27
CA GLU A 118 3.05 -16.78 -11.47
C GLU A 118 1.59 -17.18 -11.26
N GLU A 119 1.28 -17.86 -10.15
CA GLU A 119 -0.08 -18.25 -9.79
C GLU A 119 -0.99 -17.05 -9.53
N ILE A 120 -0.45 -15.94 -8.97
CA ILE A 120 -1.20 -14.68 -8.81
C ILE A 120 -1.48 -14.08 -10.20
N ALA A 121 -0.49 -14.05 -11.10
CA ALA A 121 -0.66 -13.53 -12.45
C ALA A 121 -1.69 -14.34 -13.25
N GLU A 122 -1.67 -15.67 -13.15
CA GLU A 122 -2.67 -16.54 -13.77
C GLU A 122 -4.06 -16.28 -13.19
N THR A 123 -4.19 -16.19 -11.87
CA THR A 123 -5.45 -15.86 -11.19
C THR A 123 -6.00 -14.50 -11.67
N LEU A 124 -5.14 -13.49 -11.82
CA LEU A 124 -5.57 -12.19 -12.33
C LEU A 124 -6.07 -12.28 -13.79
N ARG A 125 -5.40 -13.08 -14.65
CA ARG A 125 -5.84 -13.30 -16.04
C ARG A 125 -7.14 -14.09 -16.13
N GLU A 126 -7.37 -15.03 -15.23
CA GLU A 126 -8.65 -15.74 -15.12
C GLU A 126 -9.80 -14.84 -14.68
N ILE A 127 -9.55 -13.97 -13.69
CA ILE A 127 -10.55 -13.02 -13.17
C ILE A 127 -10.86 -11.92 -14.21
N PHE A 128 -9.85 -11.48 -14.96
CA PHE A 128 -9.93 -10.38 -15.93
C PHE A 128 -9.51 -10.85 -17.32
N PRO A 129 -10.31 -11.70 -17.98
CA PRO A 129 -9.96 -12.28 -19.27
C PRO A 129 -9.95 -11.20 -20.37
N LYS A 130 -8.87 -11.13 -21.13
CA LYS A 130 -8.66 -10.13 -22.21
C LYS A 130 -9.72 -10.18 -23.33
N LYS A 131 -10.54 -11.23 -23.35
CA LYS A 131 -11.60 -11.41 -24.35
C LYS A 131 -12.84 -10.55 -24.10
N GLU A 132 -13.03 -10.05 -22.89
CA GLU A 132 -14.19 -9.29 -22.47
C GLU A 132 -13.82 -7.83 -22.26
N SER A 133 -13.75 -7.04 -23.34
CA SER A 133 -13.62 -5.60 -23.17
C SER A 133 -14.98 -4.99 -22.86
N ASN A 134 -15.06 -4.27 -21.74
CA ASN A 134 -16.24 -3.55 -21.34
C ASN A 134 -16.22 -2.12 -21.90
N PRO A 135 -17.39 -1.57 -22.32
CA PRO A 135 -17.43 -0.26 -22.94
C PRO A 135 -17.23 0.92 -21.97
N PHE A 136 -17.39 0.69 -20.66
CA PHE A 136 -17.39 1.78 -19.67
C PHE A 136 -16.24 1.70 -18.70
N THR A 137 -15.57 2.85 -18.48
CA THR A 137 -14.65 3.09 -17.37
C THR A 137 -15.39 3.88 -16.29
N ASP A 138 -15.82 3.23 -15.21
CA ASP A 138 -16.63 3.83 -14.17
C ASP A 138 -15.88 3.90 -12.83
N TYR A 139 -15.08 4.96 -12.68
CA TYR A 139 -14.36 5.24 -11.43
C TYR A 139 -15.31 5.54 -10.28
N ASN A 140 -16.45 6.17 -10.54
CA ASN A 140 -17.38 6.58 -9.49
C ASN A 140 -18.03 5.36 -8.84
N ALA A 141 -18.54 4.41 -9.63
CA ALA A 141 -19.08 3.16 -9.12
C ALA A 141 -18.02 2.36 -8.34
N PHE A 142 -16.78 2.32 -8.83
CA PHE A 142 -15.69 1.67 -8.09
C PHE A 142 -15.43 2.34 -6.72
N PHE A 143 -15.35 3.68 -6.65
CA PHE A 143 -15.13 4.39 -5.39
C PHE A 143 -16.31 4.27 -4.42
N GLU A 144 -17.53 4.29 -4.91
CA GLU A 144 -18.72 4.06 -4.08
C GLU A 144 -18.72 2.66 -3.48
N GLN A 145 -18.37 1.65 -4.28
CA GLN A 145 -18.28 0.28 -3.81
C GLN A 145 -17.13 0.06 -2.81
N VAL A 146 -15.97 0.70 -3.01
CA VAL A 146 -14.91 0.76 -1.99
C VAL A 146 -15.45 1.33 -0.70
N ALA A 147 -16.16 2.47 -0.78
CA ALA A 147 -16.71 3.13 0.41
C ALA A 147 -17.75 2.27 1.13
N LEU A 148 -18.61 1.58 0.41
CA LEU A 148 -19.58 0.63 0.98
C LEU A 148 -18.88 -0.55 1.64
N THR A 149 -17.85 -1.12 0.99
CA THR A 149 -17.09 -2.24 1.53
C THR A 149 -16.37 -1.87 2.83
N VAL A 150 -15.75 -0.67 2.87
CA VAL A 150 -15.09 -0.15 4.09
C VAL A 150 -16.08 -0.02 5.25
N LYS A 151 -17.29 0.48 4.99
CA LYS A 151 -18.34 0.62 6.01
C LYS A 151 -18.87 -0.73 6.47
N ASN A 152 -19.24 -1.60 5.53
CA ASN A 152 -19.85 -2.90 5.82
C ASN A 152 -18.90 -3.85 6.58
N LYS A 153 -17.59 -3.70 6.36
CA LYS A 153 -16.57 -4.52 7.03
C LYS A 153 -15.94 -3.84 8.26
N ASN A 154 -16.50 -2.71 8.72
CA ASN A 154 -16.00 -1.95 9.87
C ASN A 154 -14.51 -1.56 9.76
N LEU A 155 -14.07 -1.15 8.56
CA LEU A 155 -12.70 -0.75 8.27
C LEU A 155 -12.49 0.77 8.38
N VAL A 156 -13.50 1.50 8.83
CA VAL A 156 -13.44 2.96 9.02
C VAL A 156 -12.31 3.32 9.99
N LEU A 157 -11.64 4.44 9.74
CA LEU A 157 -10.47 4.97 10.46
C LEU A 157 -9.15 4.21 10.24
N ARG A 158 -9.13 3.12 9.49
CA ARG A 158 -7.89 2.46 9.08
C ARG A 158 -7.25 3.20 7.90
N PRO A 159 -5.93 3.16 7.71
CA PRO A 159 -5.29 3.65 6.48
C PRO A 159 -5.86 2.91 5.26
N ILE A 160 -6.25 3.66 4.23
CA ILE A 160 -6.80 3.10 3.00
C ILE A 160 -5.87 3.43 1.84
N SER A 161 -5.40 2.39 1.15
CA SER A 161 -4.66 2.48 -0.10
C SER A 161 -5.52 1.94 -1.24
N ILE A 162 -5.74 2.76 -2.25
CA ILE A 162 -6.44 2.38 -3.47
C ILE A 162 -5.41 2.44 -4.60
N VAL A 163 -5.13 1.30 -5.23
CA VAL A 163 -4.25 1.20 -6.39
C VAL A 163 -5.10 0.96 -7.61
N MET A 164 -5.02 1.86 -8.58
CA MET A 164 -5.77 1.77 -9.83
C MET A 164 -4.79 1.57 -10.98
N VAL A 165 -4.97 0.48 -11.69
CA VAL A 165 -4.21 0.11 -12.89
C VAL A 165 -5.08 0.47 -14.08
N SER A 166 -4.80 1.61 -14.74
CA SER A 166 -5.66 2.18 -15.79
C SER A 166 -4.93 3.27 -16.55
N ASP A 167 -5.36 3.56 -17.79
CA ASP A 167 -4.96 4.75 -18.54
C ASP A 167 -5.47 6.05 -17.89
N GLY A 168 -6.44 5.95 -17.00
CA GLY A 168 -6.98 7.07 -16.23
C GLY A 168 -7.99 7.93 -16.97
N ILE A 169 -8.48 7.51 -18.13
CA ILE A 169 -9.39 8.29 -18.98
C ILE A 169 -10.85 7.98 -18.62
N PRO A 170 -11.62 8.92 -18.02
CA PRO A 170 -13.04 8.70 -17.77
C PRO A 170 -13.86 8.79 -19.06
N ASP A 171 -14.90 7.98 -19.16
CA ASP A 171 -15.80 7.96 -20.33
C ASP A 171 -16.69 9.20 -20.42
N VAL A 172 -16.86 9.93 -19.34
CA VAL A 172 -17.73 11.10 -19.30
C VAL A 172 -17.13 12.24 -20.14
N LYS A 173 -17.92 12.74 -21.08
CA LYS A 173 -17.56 13.88 -21.93
C LYS A 173 -18.43 15.10 -21.62
N LYS A 174 -17.80 16.26 -21.60
CA LYS A 174 -18.46 17.57 -21.52
C LYS A 174 -17.92 18.45 -22.64
N ASP A 175 -18.84 19.01 -23.45
CA ASP A 175 -18.50 19.83 -24.60
C ASP A 175 -17.50 19.15 -25.58
N GLY A 176 -17.70 17.84 -25.80
CA GLY A 176 -16.84 17.02 -26.68
C GLY A 176 -15.48 16.65 -26.11
N LYS A 177 -15.14 17.08 -24.88
CA LYS A 177 -13.87 16.78 -24.21
C LYS A 177 -14.08 15.89 -22.99
N THR A 178 -13.11 15.07 -22.68
CA THR A 178 -13.09 14.24 -21.46
C THR A 178 -13.21 15.11 -20.20
N ASP A 179 -14.21 14.80 -19.36
CA ASP A 179 -14.50 15.56 -18.13
C ASP A 179 -13.95 14.87 -16.89
N PHE A 180 -12.72 15.23 -16.50
CA PHE A 180 -12.13 14.79 -15.23
C PHE A 180 -12.82 15.37 -13.98
N GLY A 181 -13.59 16.44 -14.14
CA GLY A 181 -14.37 17.04 -13.06
C GLY A 181 -15.58 16.20 -12.65
N SER A 182 -15.98 15.22 -13.48
CA SER A 182 -17.04 14.26 -13.19
C SER A 182 -16.62 13.15 -12.21
N ILE A 183 -15.31 13.00 -11.99
CA ILE A 183 -14.77 12.00 -11.05
C ILE A 183 -15.02 12.45 -9.61
N VAL A 184 -15.76 11.65 -8.84
CA VAL A 184 -16.24 11.96 -7.51
C VAL A 184 -15.55 11.06 -6.47
N VAL A 185 -14.58 11.60 -5.74
CA VAL A 185 -13.90 10.89 -4.64
C VAL A 185 -14.50 11.18 -3.25
N LYS A 186 -15.57 11.98 -3.19
CA LYS A 186 -16.26 12.37 -1.97
C LYS A 186 -16.70 11.19 -1.08
N PRO A 187 -17.15 10.03 -1.61
CA PRO A 187 -17.49 8.87 -0.79
C PRO A 187 -16.34 8.37 0.07
N LEU A 188 -15.09 8.59 -0.37
CA LEU A 188 -13.87 8.14 0.30
C LEU A 188 -13.41 9.08 1.43
N GLU A 189 -13.77 10.37 1.37
CA GLU A 189 -13.19 11.42 2.24
C GLU A 189 -13.47 11.27 3.72
N LYS A 190 -14.57 10.60 4.09
CA LYS A 190 -14.99 10.41 5.48
C LYS A 190 -14.62 9.05 6.06
N LEU A 191 -13.95 8.20 5.29
CA LEU A 191 -13.67 6.82 5.70
C LEU A 191 -12.47 6.71 6.62
N ALA A 192 -11.44 7.51 6.40
CA ALA A 192 -10.20 7.46 7.15
C ALA A 192 -9.51 8.82 7.22
N ARG A 193 -8.51 8.94 8.12
CA ARG A 193 -7.61 10.10 8.15
C ARG A 193 -6.66 10.15 6.95
N SER A 194 -6.32 8.98 6.42
CA SER A 194 -5.44 8.84 5.26
C SER A 194 -6.08 7.90 4.25
N VAL A 195 -6.48 8.47 3.12
CA VAL A 195 -6.90 7.73 1.93
C VAL A 195 -5.97 8.17 0.80
N THR A 196 -5.33 7.21 0.17
CA THR A 196 -4.42 7.46 -0.94
C THR A 196 -4.89 6.68 -2.16
N ILE A 197 -5.08 7.36 -3.27
CA ILE A 197 -5.30 6.78 -4.59
C ILE A 197 -3.96 6.83 -5.34
N ARG A 198 -3.54 5.70 -5.88
CA ARG A 198 -2.40 5.55 -6.78
C ARG A 198 -2.92 5.10 -8.13
N LEU A 199 -2.89 5.99 -9.12
CA LEU A 199 -3.21 5.68 -10.50
C LEU A 199 -1.90 5.42 -11.24
N ILE A 200 -1.71 4.20 -11.67
CA ILE A 200 -0.52 3.74 -12.38
C ILE A 200 -0.86 3.30 -13.80
N TYR A 201 0.10 3.36 -14.70
CA TYR A 201 -0.05 3.12 -16.15
C TYR A 201 -0.83 4.22 -16.89
N THR A 202 -0.96 5.40 -16.33
CA THR A 202 -1.52 6.55 -17.02
C THR A 202 -0.44 7.30 -17.84
N ASN A 203 -0.79 8.33 -18.57
CA ASN A 203 0.20 9.24 -19.16
C ASN A 203 0.31 10.53 -18.35
N ALA A 204 1.40 11.28 -18.53
CA ALA A 204 1.69 12.48 -17.77
C ALA A 204 0.58 13.55 -17.85
N VAL A 205 -0.09 13.69 -19.01
CA VAL A 205 -1.16 14.67 -19.22
C VAL A 205 -2.40 14.27 -18.44
N VAL A 206 -2.83 13.02 -18.55
CA VAL A 206 -3.96 12.46 -17.81
C VAL A 206 -3.67 12.49 -16.31
N GLY A 207 -2.48 12.09 -15.90
CA GLY A 207 -2.06 12.16 -14.51
C GLY A 207 -2.16 13.58 -13.93
N LYS A 208 -1.73 14.60 -14.69
CA LYS A 208 -1.88 16.02 -14.31
C LYS A 208 -3.36 16.39 -14.15
N HIS A 209 -4.25 15.90 -15.04
CA HIS A 209 -5.69 16.16 -14.90
C HIS A 209 -6.27 15.53 -13.64
N TRP A 210 -5.91 14.30 -13.31
CA TRP A 210 -6.29 13.68 -12.04
C TRP A 210 -5.87 14.51 -10.82
N GLN A 211 -4.64 15.03 -10.83
CA GLN A 211 -4.11 15.81 -9.73
C GLN A 211 -4.75 17.20 -9.61
N THR A 212 -5.17 17.82 -10.73
CA THR A 212 -5.60 19.23 -10.74
C THR A 212 -7.11 19.43 -10.90
N ARG A 213 -7.82 18.50 -11.54
CA ARG A 213 -9.25 18.67 -11.87
C ARG A 213 -10.18 17.82 -11.00
N VAL A 214 -9.70 16.69 -10.43
CA VAL A 214 -10.49 15.89 -9.50
C VAL A 214 -10.61 16.62 -8.17
N LYS A 215 -11.81 17.05 -7.83
CA LYS A 215 -12.10 17.80 -6.59
C LYS A 215 -11.99 16.91 -5.37
N ARG A 216 -11.15 17.28 -4.41
CA ARG A 216 -10.89 16.52 -3.19
C ARG A 216 -10.43 17.40 -2.04
N GLN A 217 -10.65 16.96 -0.81
CA GLN A 217 -10.18 17.63 0.41
C GLN A 217 -9.19 16.78 1.22
N ARG A 218 -9.49 15.49 1.41
CA ARG A 218 -8.72 14.58 2.29
C ARG A 218 -8.11 13.39 1.56
N VAL A 219 -8.49 13.15 0.31
CA VAL A 219 -7.94 12.06 -0.51
C VAL A 219 -6.67 12.55 -1.19
N LYS A 220 -5.59 11.79 -1.06
CA LYS A 220 -4.34 12.02 -1.80
C LYS A 220 -4.40 11.26 -3.11
N ILE A 221 -4.06 11.91 -4.20
CA ILE A 221 -3.99 11.28 -5.52
C ILE A 221 -2.55 11.37 -6.02
N TRP A 222 -1.99 10.22 -6.35
CA TRP A 222 -0.70 10.07 -6.97
C TRP A 222 -0.86 9.37 -8.31
N THR A 223 -0.05 9.72 -9.26
CA THR A 223 -0.11 9.17 -10.61
C THR A 223 1.27 8.79 -11.06
N GLN A 224 1.41 7.65 -11.72
CA GLN A 224 2.66 7.21 -12.31
C GLN A 224 2.48 6.94 -13.79
N ASP A 225 3.42 7.44 -14.56
CA ASP A 225 3.43 7.32 -16.01
C ASP A 225 3.68 5.87 -16.46
N ALA A 226 2.98 5.45 -17.52
CA ALA A 226 3.10 4.10 -18.07
C ALA A 226 4.52 3.79 -18.57
N GLU A 227 5.23 4.78 -19.12
CA GLU A 227 6.62 4.58 -19.56
C GLU A 227 7.57 4.34 -18.38
N VAL A 228 7.31 5.00 -17.25
CA VAL A 228 8.04 4.73 -16.01
C VAL A 228 7.65 3.36 -15.48
N MET A 229 6.35 3.03 -15.50
CA MET A 229 5.88 1.74 -14.99
C MET A 229 6.56 0.56 -15.69
N VAL A 230 6.68 0.51 -16.99
CA VAL A 230 7.30 -0.63 -17.69
C VAL A 230 8.80 -0.80 -17.38
N SER A 231 9.45 0.22 -16.83
CA SER A 231 10.87 0.13 -16.46
C SER A 231 11.15 -0.87 -15.32
N TRP A 232 10.11 -1.32 -14.59
CA TRP A 232 10.29 -2.30 -13.53
C TRP A 232 10.94 -3.62 -14.01
N LYS A 233 10.76 -3.96 -15.30
CA LYS A 233 11.34 -5.15 -15.95
C LYS A 233 12.80 -4.96 -16.41
N ASP A 234 13.38 -3.76 -16.25
CA ASP A 234 14.78 -3.56 -16.59
C ASP A 234 15.65 -4.56 -15.81
N PRO A 235 16.54 -5.34 -16.49
CA PRO A 235 17.42 -6.30 -15.82
C PRO A 235 18.33 -5.71 -14.75
N LYS A 236 18.49 -4.37 -14.70
CA LYS A 236 19.17 -3.66 -13.62
C LYS A 236 18.29 -3.44 -12.40
N ILE A 237 16.96 -3.50 -12.57
CA ILE A 237 15.96 -3.31 -11.51
C ILE A 237 15.50 -4.68 -11.04
N LEU A 238 15.00 -5.52 -11.92
CA LEU A 238 14.58 -6.89 -11.63
C LEU A 238 15.62 -7.87 -12.19
N LEU A 239 16.45 -8.40 -11.30
CA LEU A 239 17.54 -9.32 -11.66
C LEU A 239 16.97 -10.70 -12.03
N PRO A 240 17.23 -11.23 -13.25
CA PRO A 240 16.52 -12.40 -13.78
C PRO A 240 16.59 -13.66 -12.91
N ASP A 241 17.73 -13.93 -12.30
CA ASP A 241 18.00 -15.21 -11.61
C ASP A 241 17.87 -15.13 -10.07
N LYS A 242 17.27 -14.05 -9.55
CA LYS A 242 17.11 -13.88 -8.10
C LYS A 242 15.65 -14.01 -7.68
N PRO A 243 15.38 -14.70 -6.58
CA PRO A 243 14.05 -14.73 -6.00
C PRO A 243 13.61 -13.33 -5.55
N LEU A 244 12.32 -13.04 -5.60
CA LEU A 244 11.76 -11.70 -5.36
C LEU A 244 12.15 -11.09 -4.00
N LYS A 245 12.33 -11.94 -2.96
CA LYS A 245 12.81 -11.52 -1.63
C LYS A 245 14.22 -10.92 -1.63
N GLU A 246 15.03 -11.21 -2.64
CA GLU A 246 16.43 -10.76 -2.80
C GLU A 246 16.59 -9.65 -3.82
N GLN A 247 15.48 -9.13 -4.36
CA GLN A 247 15.41 -8.11 -5.41
C GLN A 247 15.45 -6.69 -4.81
N GLU A 248 16.54 -6.31 -4.17
CA GLU A 248 16.66 -5.01 -3.47
C GLU A 248 16.34 -3.81 -4.38
N TYR A 249 16.84 -3.81 -5.61
CA TYR A 249 16.59 -2.72 -6.57
C TYR A 249 15.13 -2.65 -7.00
N PHE A 250 14.49 -3.79 -7.25
CA PHE A 250 13.07 -3.83 -7.57
C PHE A 250 12.22 -3.36 -6.39
N LEU A 251 12.53 -3.84 -5.19
CA LEU A 251 11.79 -3.44 -3.97
C LEU A 251 11.95 -1.94 -3.67
N ALA A 252 13.15 -1.39 -3.89
CA ALA A 252 13.38 0.06 -3.80
C ALA A 252 12.61 0.81 -4.90
N TRP A 253 12.65 0.33 -6.14
CA TRP A 253 11.92 0.92 -7.27
C TRP A 253 10.41 0.97 -7.00
N VAL A 254 9.81 -0.12 -6.48
CA VAL A 254 8.39 -0.15 -6.12
C VAL A 254 8.07 0.91 -5.07
N LYS A 255 8.91 1.07 -4.05
CA LYS A 255 8.74 2.10 -3.02
C LYS A 255 8.82 3.51 -3.58
N ASP A 256 9.73 3.75 -4.51
CA ASP A 256 9.98 5.09 -5.04
C ASP A 256 8.95 5.50 -6.10
N ASN A 257 8.39 4.52 -6.85
CA ASN A 257 7.51 4.80 -7.98
C ASN A 257 6.04 4.47 -7.73
N VAL A 258 5.72 3.56 -6.81
CA VAL A 258 4.34 3.10 -6.58
C VAL A 258 3.94 3.24 -5.12
N ASP A 259 4.69 2.65 -4.19
CA ASP A 259 4.29 2.55 -2.78
C ASP A 259 5.00 3.58 -1.89
N PHE A 260 5.40 4.70 -2.48
CA PHE A 260 5.98 5.77 -1.67
C PHE A 260 4.96 6.23 -0.62
N GLY A 261 5.30 5.97 0.64
CA GLY A 261 4.60 6.55 1.77
C GLY A 261 4.76 8.06 1.72
N VAL A 262 3.75 8.80 2.16
CA VAL A 262 3.93 10.21 2.47
C VAL A 262 4.95 10.26 3.59
N ARG A 263 6.23 10.31 3.24
CA ARG A 263 7.23 10.76 4.18
C ARG A 263 6.78 12.14 4.59
N SER A 264 6.25 12.28 5.81
CA SER A 264 6.21 13.59 6.44
C SER A 264 7.67 14.06 6.40
N ARG A 265 7.98 15.00 5.49
CA ARG A 265 9.20 15.78 5.65
C ARG A 265 9.08 16.39 7.03
N ARG A 266 9.75 15.82 8.01
CA ARG A 266 10.20 16.62 9.13
C ARG A 266 11.12 17.66 8.47
N VAL A 267 10.62 18.87 8.39
CA VAL A 267 11.46 20.04 8.16
C VAL A 267 12.15 20.21 9.52
N ASP A 268 13.40 19.73 9.61
CA ASP A 268 14.30 20.08 10.70
C ASP A 268 14.71 21.54 10.54
#